data_33f1fe89a2745210acb168bbb6f0800d
#
_entry.id   33f1fe89a2745210acb168bbb6f0800d
#
_cell.length_a   1.000
_cell.length_b   1.000
_cell.length_c   1.000
_cell.angle_alpha   90.00
_cell.angle_beta   90.00
_cell.angle_gamma   90.00
#
_symmetry.space_group_name_H-M   'P 1'
#
loop_
_entity.id
_entity.type
_entity.pdbx_description
1 polymer ?
#
loop_
_entity_poly.entity_id
_entity_poly.type
_entity_poly.pdbx_seq_one_letter_code
_entity_poly.pdbx_strand_id
1 'polypeptide(L)'
;MAGCAARLPVVTTSAYPSYPVPIVPAELIGTPLAIEHDRAWLFLQAGDLEVAENGFAAILVSNPAFYPSHAGLGFVFLADGRPDASVRQFDEALQRAPTYVPALLGQAEALLLVDRVDEAIENLSAALAADPSLITLRERIADLEFTGLMAQVALARAASEAGRNQEARDAYERIIALSPDSGFLYLELAQVEQRQGDSKGALERLEHAVSLDPSAVDAWMLMAEIYFADADFDRAEQALFRADAIGSVADIEERLAEIVARRRTASLPPEYSDIETVETLTRGQFAALIGVRFEALLAAVENRPAAIITDARGHWAYGWIVAVSQDGLMEADVNYRFQPNLVVTRMDMARVMVRILRLAEVEPTLGELSDFPDLETGHLGYPAAAEAVAVGLLLLEGGALQPERPVCGAEAIAALVRLGLVVEGGR
;
A
#
# COMPACT_ATOMS: atom_id res chain seq x y z
N MET A 1 -2.21 -77.24 -22.74
CA MET A 1 -2.71 -76.46 -21.62
C MET A 1 -3.72 -75.41 -22.15
N ALA A 2 -4.98 -75.60 -21.85
CA ALA A 2 -6.02 -74.67 -22.29
C ALA A 2 -5.88 -73.36 -21.47
N GLY A 3 -5.39 -72.30 -22.10
CA GLY A 3 -5.37 -71.00 -21.53
C GLY A 3 -6.80 -70.52 -21.33
N CYS A 4 -7.20 -70.22 -20.09
CA CYS A 4 -8.43 -69.57 -19.80
C CYS A 4 -8.32 -68.13 -20.42
N ALA A 5 -8.91 -67.98 -21.62
CA ALA A 5 -9.13 -66.63 -22.16
C ALA A 5 -10.09 -65.89 -21.19
N ALA A 6 -9.53 -64.94 -20.45
CA ALA A 6 -10.37 -64.07 -19.58
C ALA A 6 -11.50 -63.49 -20.43
N ARG A 7 -12.75 -63.63 -19.96
CA ARG A 7 -13.91 -63.03 -20.66
C ARG A 7 -13.74 -61.51 -20.66
N LEU A 8 -14.03 -60.88 -21.80
CA LEU A 8 -14.04 -59.40 -21.88
C LEU A 8 -14.99 -58.83 -20.82
N PRO A 9 -14.58 -57.81 -20.08
CA PRO A 9 -15.46 -57.15 -19.12
C PRO A 9 -16.58 -56.44 -19.87
N VAL A 10 -17.79 -56.52 -19.31
CA VAL A 10 -18.90 -55.66 -19.79
C VAL A 10 -18.80 -54.34 -19.06
N VAL A 11 -18.19 -53.34 -19.69
CA VAL A 11 -18.07 -51.99 -19.12
C VAL A 11 -19.41 -51.29 -19.30
N THR A 12 -20.26 -51.29 -18.27
CA THR A 12 -21.53 -50.56 -18.24
C THR A 12 -21.31 -49.09 -17.85
N THR A 13 -20.27 -48.81 -17.04
CA THR A 13 -19.83 -47.47 -16.63
C THR A 13 -18.30 -47.48 -16.59
N SER A 14 -17.66 -46.56 -17.28
CA SER A 14 -16.20 -46.42 -17.24
C SER A 14 -15.71 -46.01 -15.86
N ALA A 15 -14.67 -46.66 -15.33
CA ALA A 15 -14.00 -46.27 -14.09
C ALA A 15 -13.17 -44.97 -14.29
N TYR A 16 -12.71 -44.71 -15.51
CA TYR A 16 -11.86 -43.57 -15.85
C TYR A 16 -12.38 -42.83 -17.11
N PRO A 17 -13.56 -42.21 -17.05
CA PRO A 17 -14.21 -41.61 -18.23
C PRO A 17 -13.45 -40.41 -18.79
N SER A 18 -12.58 -39.78 -17.98
CA SER A 18 -11.78 -38.62 -18.39
C SER A 18 -10.51 -38.98 -19.16
N TYR A 19 -10.13 -40.25 -19.15
CA TYR A 19 -8.90 -40.65 -19.86
C TYR A 19 -9.15 -40.72 -21.38
N PRO A 20 -8.34 -40.02 -22.20
CA PRO A 20 -8.47 -40.09 -23.64
C PRO A 20 -8.05 -41.48 -24.14
N VAL A 21 -8.85 -42.02 -25.02
CA VAL A 21 -8.58 -43.35 -25.60
C VAL A 21 -7.25 -43.29 -26.39
N PRO A 22 -6.29 -44.19 -26.11
CA PRO A 22 -5.05 -44.26 -26.87
C PRO A 22 -5.33 -44.85 -28.27
N ILE A 23 -5.59 -43.97 -29.25
CA ILE A 23 -5.97 -44.32 -30.61
C ILE A 23 -4.84 -45.05 -31.31
N VAL A 24 -5.14 -46.21 -31.85
CA VAL A 24 -4.20 -47.00 -32.66
C VAL A 24 -4.06 -46.36 -34.05
N PRO A 25 -2.84 -46.28 -34.64
CA PRO A 25 -2.64 -45.84 -36.01
C PRO A 25 -3.55 -46.54 -37.01
N ALA A 26 -4.06 -45.77 -38.00
CA ALA A 26 -5.05 -46.27 -38.96
C ALA A 26 -4.60 -47.56 -39.72
N GLU A 27 -3.29 -47.66 -39.97
CA GLU A 27 -2.68 -48.76 -40.68
C GLU A 27 -2.69 -50.08 -39.88
N LEU A 28 -2.85 -49.97 -38.56
CA LEU A 28 -2.86 -51.13 -37.65
C LEU A 28 -4.25 -51.53 -37.20
N ILE A 29 -5.29 -50.79 -37.57
CA ILE A 29 -6.67 -51.11 -37.22
C ILE A 29 -7.06 -52.51 -37.75
N GLY A 30 -7.63 -53.31 -36.86
CA GLY A 30 -8.04 -54.71 -37.19
C GLY A 30 -6.89 -55.72 -37.15
N THR A 31 -5.66 -55.33 -36.87
CA THR A 31 -4.57 -56.26 -36.60
C THR A 31 -4.73 -56.94 -35.23
N PRO A 32 -4.15 -58.17 -35.03
CA PRO A 32 -4.17 -58.77 -33.69
C PRO A 32 -3.60 -57.87 -32.60
N LEU A 33 -2.58 -57.08 -32.93
CA LEU A 33 -1.92 -56.11 -32.02
C LEU A 33 -2.90 -55.05 -31.53
N ALA A 34 -3.68 -54.46 -32.46
CA ALA A 34 -4.70 -53.47 -32.14
C ALA A 34 -5.84 -54.06 -31.27
N ILE A 35 -6.26 -55.29 -31.62
CA ILE A 35 -7.33 -55.99 -30.87
C ILE A 35 -6.88 -56.25 -29.41
N GLU A 36 -5.63 -56.69 -29.20
CA GLU A 36 -5.08 -56.90 -27.86
C GLU A 36 -4.91 -55.57 -27.09
N HIS A 37 -4.52 -54.51 -27.77
CA HIS A 37 -4.46 -53.14 -27.18
C HIS A 37 -5.85 -52.66 -26.71
N ASP A 38 -6.86 -52.73 -27.58
CA ASP A 38 -8.22 -52.33 -27.25
C ASP A 38 -8.79 -53.19 -26.11
N ARG A 39 -8.44 -54.48 -26.07
CA ARG A 39 -8.83 -55.36 -24.95
C ARG A 39 -8.18 -54.93 -23.62
N ALA A 40 -6.90 -54.59 -23.60
CA ALA A 40 -6.22 -54.10 -22.41
C ALA A 40 -6.83 -52.77 -21.95
N TRP A 41 -7.20 -51.89 -22.89
CA TRP A 41 -7.91 -50.63 -22.58
C TRP A 41 -9.28 -50.88 -21.95
N LEU A 42 -10.04 -51.87 -22.41
CA LEU A 42 -11.32 -52.23 -21.81
C LEU A 42 -11.18 -52.70 -20.35
N PHE A 43 -10.11 -53.43 -19.99
CA PHE A 43 -9.83 -53.81 -18.62
C PHE A 43 -9.49 -52.62 -17.75
N LEU A 44 -8.69 -51.66 -18.25
CA LEU A 44 -8.46 -50.36 -17.55
C LEU A 44 -9.78 -49.67 -17.28
N GLN A 45 -10.64 -49.51 -18.29
CA GLN A 45 -11.95 -48.86 -18.15
C GLN A 45 -12.92 -49.61 -17.22
N ALA A 46 -12.71 -50.92 -17.01
CA ALA A 46 -13.43 -51.72 -16.02
C ALA A 46 -12.84 -51.61 -14.59
N GLY A 47 -11.69 -50.95 -14.43
CA GLY A 47 -10.98 -50.82 -13.14
C GLY A 47 -10.07 -52.02 -12.81
N ASP A 48 -9.89 -52.95 -13.74
CA ASP A 48 -9.01 -54.12 -13.56
C ASP A 48 -7.58 -53.75 -14.02
N LEU A 49 -6.88 -52.98 -13.14
CA LEU A 49 -5.56 -52.41 -13.47
C LEU A 49 -4.49 -53.47 -13.70
N GLU A 50 -4.53 -54.56 -12.94
CA GLU A 50 -3.52 -55.64 -13.06
C GLU A 50 -3.63 -56.34 -14.42
N VAL A 51 -4.83 -56.66 -14.87
CA VAL A 51 -5.02 -57.30 -16.18
C VAL A 51 -4.70 -56.33 -17.31
N ALA A 52 -5.03 -55.04 -17.15
CA ALA A 52 -4.68 -54.01 -18.13
C ALA A 52 -3.15 -53.81 -18.23
N GLU A 53 -2.45 -53.71 -17.09
CA GLU A 53 -0.99 -53.61 -17.04
C GLU A 53 -0.32 -54.76 -17.75
N ASN A 54 -0.70 -56.02 -17.40
CA ASN A 54 -0.17 -57.21 -18.03
C ASN A 54 -0.47 -57.26 -19.53
N GLY A 55 -1.65 -56.80 -19.94
CA GLY A 55 -2.04 -56.74 -21.36
C GLY A 55 -1.16 -55.82 -22.17
N PHE A 56 -1.02 -54.56 -21.73
CA PHE A 56 -0.15 -53.59 -22.41
C PHE A 56 1.34 -54.02 -22.38
N ALA A 57 1.82 -54.54 -21.25
CA ALA A 57 3.19 -55.01 -21.13
C ALA A 57 3.50 -56.17 -22.08
N ALA A 58 2.58 -57.13 -22.25
CA ALA A 58 2.75 -58.26 -23.19
C ALA A 58 2.87 -57.76 -24.64
N ILE A 59 2.09 -56.75 -25.03
CA ILE A 59 2.19 -56.08 -26.32
C ILE A 59 3.57 -55.47 -26.51
N LEU A 60 4.09 -54.75 -25.53
CA LEU A 60 5.38 -54.06 -25.59
C LEU A 60 6.58 -55.02 -25.57
N VAL A 61 6.45 -56.19 -24.99
CA VAL A 61 7.46 -57.25 -25.10
C VAL A 61 7.63 -57.72 -26.57
N SER A 62 6.52 -57.85 -27.30
CA SER A 62 6.56 -58.30 -28.71
C SER A 62 6.79 -57.13 -29.69
N ASN A 63 6.37 -55.94 -29.32
CA ASN A 63 6.46 -54.72 -30.14
C ASN A 63 6.82 -53.48 -29.30
N PRO A 64 8.08 -53.26 -28.92
CA PRO A 64 8.52 -52.18 -28.06
C PRO A 64 8.31 -50.78 -28.65
N ALA A 65 8.06 -50.68 -29.96
CA ALA A 65 7.82 -49.42 -30.65
C ALA A 65 6.35 -49.02 -30.69
N PHE A 66 5.45 -49.85 -30.16
CA PHE A 66 4.01 -49.60 -30.24
C PHE A 66 3.55 -48.53 -29.20
N TYR A 67 3.71 -47.28 -29.59
CA TYR A 67 3.47 -46.12 -28.71
C TYR A 67 2.06 -46.04 -28.08
N PRO A 68 0.95 -46.54 -28.73
CA PRO A 68 -0.33 -46.52 -28.06
C PRO A 68 -0.37 -47.34 -26.76
N SER A 69 0.35 -48.51 -26.72
CA SER A 69 0.42 -49.33 -25.50
C SER A 69 1.33 -48.72 -24.42
N HIS A 70 2.35 -47.93 -24.78
CA HIS A 70 3.06 -47.13 -23.81
C HIS A 70 2.11 -46.10 -23.18
N ALA A 71 1.30 -45.37 -23.97
CA ALA A 71 0.32 -44.46 -23.43
C ALA A 71 -0.74 -45.19 -22.57
N GLY A 72 -1.22 -46.36 -23.01
CA GLY A 72 -2.14 -47.21 -22.23
C GLY A 72 -1.55 -47.58 -20.87
N LEU A 73 -0.27 -47.98 -20.84
CA LEU A 73 0.43 -48.31 -19.61
C LEU A 73 0.64 -47.09 -18.72
N GLY A 74 0.88 -45.92 -19.32
CA GLY A 74 0.92 -44.63 -18.62
C GLY A 74 -0.39 -44.34 -17.87
N PHE A 75 -1.54 -44.57 -18.53
CA PHE A 75 -2.85 -44.40 -17.88
C PHE A 75 -3.10 -45.44 -16.78
N VAL A 76 -2.61 -46.70 -16.94
CA VAL A 76 -2.70 -47.70 -15.86
C VAL A 76 -1.93 -47.21 -14.63
N PHE A 77 -0.70 -46.71 -14.79
CA PHE A 77 0.11 -46.21 -13.69
C PHE A 77 -0.47 -44.97 -13.06
N LEU A 78 -1.09 -44.08 -13.85
CA LEU A 78 -1.79 -42.93 -13.35
C LEU A 78 -2.98 -43.33 -12.46
N ALA A 79 -3.77 -44.30 -12.93
CA ALA A 79 -4.91 -44.84 -12.18
C ALA A 79 -4.49 -45.56 -10.89
N ASP A 80 -3.33 -46.18 -10.89
CA ASP A 80 -2.74 -46.92 -9.75
C ASP A 80 -1.99 -45.97 -8.76
N GLY A 81 -2.01 -44.65 -8.99
CA GLY A 81 -1.32 -43.68 -8.12
C GLY A 81 0.20 -43.72 -8.20
N ARG A 82 0.75 -44.12 -9.35
CA ARG A 82 2.19 -44.17 -9.64
C ARG A 82 2.60 -43.14 -10.69
N PRO A 83 2.47 -41.82 -10.39
CA PRO A 83 2.62 -40.74 -11.38
C PRO A 83 4.03 -40.71 -12.02
N ASP A 84 5.10 -40.96 -11.27
CA ASP A 84 6.46 -41.00 -11.84
C ASP A 84 6.64 -42.16 -12.87
N ALA A 85 6.02 -43.30 -12.63
CA ALA A 85 6.04 -44.41 -13.59
C ALA A 85 5.17 -44.08 -14.82
N SER A 86 4.06 -43.39 -14.60
CA SER A 86 3.16 -42.86 -15.63
C SER A 86 3.91 -41.90 -16.57
N VAL A 87 4.61 -40.89 -16.03
CA VAL A 87 5.42 -39.95 -16.83
C VAL A 87 6.40 -40.68 -17.72
N ARG A 88 7.15 -41.65 -17.17
CA ARG A 88 8.11 -42.44 -17.99
C ARG A 88 7.46 -43.20 -19.15
N GLN A 89 6.26 -43.72 -18.98
CA GLN A 89 5.59 -44.45 -20.06
C GLN A 89 5.03 -43.49 -21.12
N PHE A 90 4.54 -42.32 -20.71
CA PHE A 90 4.16 -41.30 -21.67
C PHE A 90 5.38 -40.74 -22.42
N ASP A 91 6.53 -40.58 -21.76
CA ASP A 91 7.80 -40.20 -22.43
C ASP A 91 8.15 -41.19 -23.52
N GLU A 92 8.05 -42.49 -23.25
CA GLU A 92 8.29 -43.55 -24.22
C GLU A 92 7.33 -43.49 -25.42
N ALA A 93 6.08 -43.11 -25.18
CA ALA A 93 5.10 -42.90 -26.24
C ALA A 93 5.46 -41.68 -27.09
N LEU A 94 5.79 -40.54 -26.44
CA LEU A 94 6.08 -39.27 -27.09
C LEU A 94 7.42 -39.23 -27.82
N GLN A 95 8.42 -40.00 -27.39
CA GLN A 95 9.66 -40.18 -28.15
C GLN A 95 9.41 -40.80 -29.53
N ARG A 96 8.37 -41.62 -29.67
CA ARG A 96 8.00 -42.29 -30.92
C ARG A 96 6.95 -41.50 -31.72
N ALA A 97 6.06 -40.79 -31.03
CA ALA A 97 5.00 -40.02 -31.61
C ALA A 97 4.85 -38.70 -30.84
N PRO A 98 5.66 -37.64 -31.12
CA PRO A 98 5.72 -36.41 -30.33
C PRO A 98 4.40 -35.60 -30.29
N THR A 99 3.51 -35.81 -31.26
CA THR A 99 2.21 -35.13 -31.33
C THR A 99 1.03 -36.01 -30.91
N TYR A 100 1.30 -37.10 -30.20
CA TYR A 100 0.27 -38.04 -29.81
C TYR A 100 -0.56 -37.51 -28.66
N VAL A 101 -1.71 -36.91 -28.96
CA VAL A 101 -2.58 -36.18 -28.04
C VAL A 101 -2.92 -37.00 -26.77
N PRO A 102 -3.29 -38.27 -26.81
CA PRO A 102 -3.57 -39.03 -25.59
C PRO A 102 -2.38 -39.07 -24.62
N ALA A 103 -1.15 -39.22 -25.13
CA ALA A 103 0.04 -39.25 -24.28
C ALA A 103 0.38 -37.86 -23.71
N LEU A 104 0.24 -36.80 -24.52
CA LEU A 104 0.44 -35.42 -24.06
C LEU A 104 -0.51 -35.06 -22.91
N LEU A 105 -1.81 -35.36 -23.05
CA LEU A 105 -2.80 -35.13 -22.03
C LEU A 105 -2.54 -35.98 -20.77
N GLY A 106 -2.26 -37.27 -20.95
CA GLY A 106 -1.97 -38.17 -19.82
C GLY A 106 -0.70 -37.78 -19.07
N GLN A 107 0.34 -37.36 -19.80
CA GLN A 107 1.58 -36.88 -19.18
C GLN A 107 1.36 -35.58 -18.40
N ALA A 108 0.60 -34.65 -18.94
CA ALA A 108 0.27 -33.42 -18.22
C ALA A 108 -0.42 -33.70 -16.89
N GLU A 109 -1.41 -34.64 -16.86
CA GLU A 109 -2.05 -35.04 -15.61
C GLU A 109 -1.06 -35.67 -14.61
N ALA A 110 -0.17 -36.53 -15.08
CA ALA A 110 0.83 -37.18 -14.24
C ALA A 110 1.85 -36.16 -13.69
N LEU A 111 2.25 -35.16 -14.48
CA LEU A 111 3.17 -34.10 -14.11
C LEU A 111 2.56 -33.18 -13.04
N LEU A 112 1.26 -32.83 -13.15
CA LEU A 112 0.55 -32.06 -12.13
C LEU A 112 0.52 -32.80 -10.77
N LEU A 113 0.42 -34.14 -10.77
CA LEU A 113 0.45 -34.90 -9.52
C LEU A 113 1.83 -34.93 -8.84
N VAL A 114 2.90 -34.62 -9.55
CA VAL A 114 4.27 -34.52 -9.03
C VAL A 114 4.79 -33.08 -8.97
N ASP A 115 3.88 -32.11 -9.02
CA ASP A 115 4.16 -30.67 -8.89
C ASP A 115 5.13 -30.12 -9.98
N ARG A 116 5.14 -30.74 -11.19
CA ARG A 116 5.91 -30.31 -12.36
C ARG A 116 5.01 -29.50 -13.30
N VAL A 117 4.51 -28.34 -12.80
CA VAL A 117 3.45 -27.57 -13.46
C VAL A 117 3.89 -27.03 -14.81
N ASP A 118 5.11 -26.50 -14.92
CA ASP A 118 5.62 -25.90 -16.17
C ASP A 118 5.66 -26.94 -17.31
N GLU A 119 6.11 -28.14 -17.03
CA GLU A 119 6.15 -29.21 -18.01
C GLU A 119 4.74 -29.71 -18.37
N ALA A 120 3.81 -29.67 -17.41
CA ALA A 120 2.40 -29.96 -17.70
C ALA A 120 1.81 -28.95 -18.66
N ILE A 121 2.09 -27.63 -18.48
CA ILE A 121 1.67 -26.55 -19.38
C ILE A 121 2.24 -26.75 -20.78
N GLU A 122 3.52 -27.11 -20.90
CA GLU A 122 4.15 -27.45 -22.20
C GLU A 122 3.42 -28.57 -22.92
N ASN A 123 3.09 -29.66 -22.22
CA ASN A 123 2.35 -30.78 -22.78
C ASN A 123 0.91 -30.42 -23.19
N LEU A 124 0.19 -29.65 -22.37
CA LEU A 124 -1.15 -29.18 -22.71
C LEU A 124 -1.12 -28.25 -23.93
N SER A 125 -0.12 -27.38 -24.03
CA SER A 125 0.10 -26.50 -25.17
C SER A 125 0.42 -27.31 -26.44
N ALA A 126 1.26 -28.35 -26.33
CA ALA A 126 1.57 -29.25 -27.44
C ALA A 126 0.33 -30.07 -27.89
N ALA A 127 -0.52 -30.49 -26.93
CA ALA A 127 -1.77 -31.17 -27.24
C ALA A 127 -2.73 -30.28 -28.01
N LEU A 128 -2.88 -29.01 -27.57
CA LEU A 128 -3.71 -28.02 -28.24
C LEU A 128 -3.19 -27.65 -29.65
N ALA A 129 -1.87 -27.63 -29.82
CA ALA A 129 -1.26 -27.39 -31.12
C ALA A 129 -1.48 -28.60 -32.08
N ALA A 130 -1.46 -29.83 -31.54
CA ALA A 130 -1.71 -31.06 -32.32
C ALA A 130 -3.20 -31.22 -32.64
N ASP A 131 -4.10 -30.81 -31.74
CA ASP A 131 -5.55 -30.82 -31.96
C ASP A 131 -6.18 -29.49 -31.51
N PRO A 132 -6.34 -28.54 -32.43
CA PRO A 132 -6.94 -27.22 -32.12
C PRO A 132 -8.43 -27.27 -31.70
N SER A 133 -9.09 -28.42 -31.81
CA SER A 133 -10.48 -28.58 -31.34
C SER A 133 -10.60 -28.67 -29.82
N LEU A 134 -9.49 -28.89 -29.12
CA LEU A 134 -9.39 -28.98 -27.65
C LEU A 134 -9.40 -27.58 -27.00
N ILE A 135 -10.38 -26.75 -27.35
CA ILE A 135 -10.43 -25.33 -26.97
C ILE A 135 -10.43 -25.10 -25.45
N THR A 136 -10.96 -26.05 -24.67
CA THR A 136 -11.01 -25.98 -23.20
C THR A 136 -9.61 -26.02 -22.55
N LEU A 137 -8.60 -26.53 -23.27
CA LEU A 137 -7.23 -26.51 -22.78
C LEU A 137 -6.66 -25.09 -22.65
N ARG A 138 -7.15 -24.13 -23.44
CA ARG A 138 -6.71 -22.72 -23.34
C ARG A 138 -7.02 -22.12 -21.98
N GLU A 139 -8.23 -22.35 -21.50
CA GLU A 139 -8.65 -21.87 -20.16
C GLU A 139 -7.81 -22.58 -19.09
N ARG A 140 -7.64 -23.90 -19.21
CA ARG A 140 -6.87 -24.66 -18.25
C ARG A 140 -5.39 -24.26 -18.19
N ILE A 141 -4.77 -24.01 -19.33
CA ILE A 141 -3.39 -23.49 -19.41
C ILE A 141 -3.32 -22.12 -18.72
N ALA A 142 -4.22 -21.21 -19.07
CA ALA A 142 -4.26 -19.87 -18.47
C ALA A 142 -4.44 -19.92 -16.94
N ASP A 143 -5.31 -20.82 -16.45
CA ASP A 143 -5.52 -21.01 -15.01
C ASP A 143 -4.26 -21.54 -14.30
N LEU A 144 -3.54 -22.47 -14.93
CA LEU A 144 -2.29 -23.01 -14.37
C LEU A 144 -1.18 -21.94 -14.35
N GLU A 145 -1.01 -21.19 -15.45
CA GLU A 145 -0.07 -20.08 -15.55
C GLU A 145 -0.36 -19.01 -14.50
N PHE A 146 -1.63 -18.61 -14.36
CA PHE A 146 -2.06 -17.65 -13.36
C PHE A 146 -1.81 -18.15 -11.93
N THR A 147 -2.13 -19.40 -11.64
CA THR A 147 -1.89 -20.01 -10.32
C THR A 147 -0.41 -20.06 -10.00
N GLY A 148 0.44 -20.44 -10.95
CA GLY A 148 1.89 -20.44 -10.81
C GLY A 148 2.45 -19.04 -10.54
N LEU A 149 1.97 -18.04 -11.29
CA LEU A 149 2.32 -16.63 -11.09
C LEU A 149 1.95 -16.15 -9.67
N MET A 150 0.72 -16.44 -9.24
CA MET A 150 0.25 -16.04 -7.91
C MET A 150 1.00 -16.72 -6.78
N ALA A 151 1.44 -17.97 -6.97
CA ALA A 151 2.29 -18.66 -6.00
C ALA A 151 3.67 -17.98 -5.86
N GLN A 152 4.28 -17.57 -6.98
CA GLN A 152 5.54 -16.81 -6.97
C GLN A 152 5.37 -15.44 -6.29
N VAL A 153 4.28 -14.73 -6.57
CA VAL A 153 3.94 -13.47 -5.89
C VAL A 153 3.79 -13.68 -4.39
N ALA A 154 3.11 -14.76 -3.96
CA ALA A 154 2.95 -15.07 -2.54
C ALA A 154 4.29 -15.32 -1.85
N LEU A 155 5.23 -16.00 -2.51
CA LEU A 155 6.60 -16.20 -2.00
C LEU A 155 7.37 -14.89 -1.91
N ALA A 156 7.25 -14.01 -2.91
CA ALA A 156 7.87 -12.69 -2.90
C ALA A 156 7.31 -11.80 -1.77
N ARG A 157 5.99 -11.83 -1.54
CA ARG A 157 5.34 -11.15 -0.39
C ARG A 157 5.86 -11.68 0.94
N ALA A 158 5.90 -12.99 1.12
CA ALA A 158 6.41 -13.60 2.34
C ALA A 158 7.89 -13.24 2.61
N ALA A 159 8.72 -13.14 1.57
CA ALA A 159 10.09 -12.64 1.70
C ALA A 159 10.12 -11.18 2.15
N SER A 160 9.25 -10.33 1.58
CA SER A 160 9.12 -8.92 1.94
C SER A 160 8.63 -8.71 3.38
N GLU A 161 7.62 -9.46 3.80
CA GLU A 161 7.10 -9.45 5.18
C GLU A 161 8.13 -9.93 6.20
N ALA A 162 8.98 -10.87 5.82
CA ALA A 162 10.10 -11.34 6.64
C ALA A 162 11.29 -10.37 6.67
N GLY A 163 11.19 -9.19 6.02
CA GLY A 163 12.27 -8.20 5.93
C GLY A 163 13.41 -8.59 4.98
N ARG A 164 13.26 -9.67 4.20
CA ARG A 164 14.21 -10.13 3.19
C ARG A 164 14.01 -9.36 1.87
N ASN A 165 14.11 -8.03 1.97
CA ASN A 165 13.72 -7.12 0.91
C ASN A 165 14.48 -7.35 -0.41
N GLN A 166 15.76 -7.72 -0.36
CA GLN A 166 16.53 -7.99 -1.58
C GLN A 166 16.01 -9.25 -2.29
N GLU A 167 15.70 -10.31 -1.54
CA GLU A 167 15.13 -11.55 -2.09
C GLU A 167 13.75 -11.29 -2.71
N ALA A 168 12.91 -10.48 -2.03
CA ALA A 168 11.62 -10.06 -2.54
C ALA A 168 11.75 -9.24 -3.84
N ARG A 169 12.67 -8.27 -3.88
CA ARG A 169 12.96 -7.46 -5.07
C ARG A 169 13.35 -8.35 -6.26
N ASP A 170 14.36 -9.23 -6.07
CA ASP A 170 14.84 -10.13 -7.11
C ASP A 170 13.72 -11.07 -7.60
N ALA A 171 12.81 -11.48 -6.71
CA ALA A 171 11.65 -12.28 -7.05
C ALA A 171 10.65 -11.49 -7.91
N TYR A 172 10.28 -10.27 -7.50
CA TYR A 172 9.36 -9.43 -8.29
C TYR A 172 9.95 -9.06 -9.66
N GLU A 173 11.24 -8.76 -9.75
CA GLU A 173 11.89 -8.47 -11.04
C GLU A 173 11.80 -9.67 -12.01
N ARG A 174 11.99 -10.91 -11.50
CA ARG A 174 11.80 -12.12 -12.32
C ARG A 174 10.34 -12.29 -12.75
N ILE A 175 9.39 -12.05 -11.85
CA ILE A 175 7.96 -12.18 -12.16
C ILE A 175 7.53 -11.13 -13.20
N ILE A 176 8.00 -9.89 -13.06
CA ILE A 176 7.75 -8.81 -14.01
C ILE A 176 8.31 -9.15 -15.39
N ALA A 177 9.49 -9.79 -15.47
CA ALA A 177 10.04 -10.22 -16.74
C ALA A 177 9.15 -11.23 -17.49
N LEU A 178 8.35 -12.01 -16.75
CA LEU A 178 7.38 -12.96 -17.31
C LEU A 178 6.03 -12.31 -17.62
N SER A 179 5.65 -11.27 -16.88
CA SER A 179 4.37 -10.57 -17.01
C SER A 179 4.57 -9.05 -16.95
N PRO A 180 5.19 -8.43 -17.98
CA PRO A 180 5.58 -7.01 -17.95
C PRO A 180 4.40 -6.03 -17.97
N ASP A 181 3.22 -6.48 -18.42
CA ASP A 181 2.02 -5.65 -18.51
C ASP A 181 1.15 -5.69 -17.23
N SER A 182 1.63 -6.33 -16.17
CA SER A 182 0.89 -6.51 -14.92
C SER A 182 1.20 -5.37 -13.95
N GLY A 183 0.40 -4.28 -13.98
CA GLY A 183 0.62 -3.06 -13.18
C GLY A 183 0.74 -3.32 -11.67
N PHE A 184 0.00 -4.30 -11.13
CA PHE A 184 0.06 -4.63 -9.71
C PHE A 184 1.44 -5.14 -9.26
N LEU A 185 2.22 -5.80 -10.13
CA LEU A 185 3.57 -6.29 -9.80
C LEU A 185 4.53 -5.12 -9.56
N TYR A 186 4.39 -4.05 -10.33
CA TYR A 186 5.19 -2.84 -10.14
C TYR A 186 4.82 -2.13 -8.83
N LEU A 187 3.54 -2.12 -8.44
CA LEU A 187 3.10 -1.61 -7.13
C LEU A 187 3.73 -2.42 -5.99
N GLU A 188 3.69 -3.75 -6.05
CA GLU A 188 4.30 -4.62 -5.05
C GLU A 188 5.83 -4.40 -4.94
N LEU A 189 6.50 -4.27 -6.10
CA LEU A 189 7.94 -3.96 -6.13
C LEU A 189 8.23 -2.58 -5.53
N ALA A 190 7.42 -1.58 -5.86
CA ALA A 190 7.57 -0.22 -5.30
C ALA A 190 7.43 -0.21 -3.76
N GLN A 191 6.52 -1.01 -3.21
CA GLN A 191 6.39 -1.16 -1.74
C GLN A 191 7.66 -1.77 -1.12
N VAL A 192 8.33 -2.70 -1.80
CA VAL A 192 9.60 -3.27 -1.34
C VAL A 192 10.71 -2.21 -1.39
N GLU A 193 10.81 -1.46 -2.50
CA GLU A 193 11.82 -0.41 -2.70
C GLU A 193 11.64 0.73 -1.69
N GLN A 194 10.39 1.14 -1.41
CA GLN A 194 10.09 2.12 -0.36
C GLN A 194 10.56 1.65 1.03
N ARG A 195 10.33 0.39 1.39
CA ARG A 195 10.81 -0.17 2.67
C ARG A 195 12.33 -0.23 2.76
N GLN A 196 13.03 -0.27 1.64
CA GLN A 196 14.50 -0.16 1.57
C GLN A 196 14.98 1.29 1.63
N GLY A 197 14.09 2.28 1.60
CA GLY A 197 14.41 3.71 1.53
C GLY A 197 14.76 4.20 0.13
N ASP A 198 14.50 3.41 -0.91
CA ASP A 198 14.68 3.79 -2.31
C ASP A 198 13.39 4.45 -2.84
N SER A 199 13.10 5.66 -2.32
CA SER A 199 11.91 6.43 -2.73
C SER A 199 11.91 6.72 -4.24
N LYS A 200 13.09 6.94 -4.82
CA LYS A 200 13.20 7.24 -6.25
C LYS A 200 12.85 6.03 -7.10
N GLY A 201 13.42 4.86 -6.80
CA GLY A 201 13.09 3.61 -7.48
C GLY A 201 11.61 3.29 -7.35
N ALA A 202 11.06 3.41 -6.14
CA ALA A 202 9.64 3.18 -5.88
C ALA A 202 8.74 4.09 -6.73
N LEU A 203 9.05 5.40 -6.85
CA LEU A 203 8.28 6.31 -7.71
C LEU A 203 8.35 5.92 -9.19
N GLU A 204 9.52 5.53 -9.71
CA GLU A 204 9.65 5.05 -11.10
C GLU A 204 8.78 3.82 -11.37
N ARG A 205 8.71 2.87 -10.41
CA ARG A 205 7.82 1.70 -10.49
C ARG A 205 6.34 2.09 -10.44
N LEU A 206 5.99 3.01 -9.56
CA LEU A 206 4.60 3.49 -9.42
C LEU A 206 4.13 4.25 -10.65
N GLU A 207 4.96 5.10 -11.24
CA GLU A 207 4.66 5.78 -12.50
C GLU A 207 4.37 4.76 -13.62
N HIS A 208 5.16 3.67 -13.66
CA HIS A 208 4.90 2.59 -14.60
C HIS A 208 3.59 1.85 -14.27
N ALA A 209 3.35 1.53 -13.00
CA ALA A 209 2.12 0.87 -12.55
C ALA A 209 0.86 1.66 -12.98
N VAL A 210 0.83 2.98 -12.74
CA VAL A 210 -0.32 3.83 -13.11
C VAL A 210 -0.41 4.09 -14.61
N SER A 211 0.67 3.92 -15.36
CA SER A 211 0.62 3.95 -16.82
C SER A 211 -0.05 2.72 -17.43
N LEU A 212 0.12 1.55 -16.79
CA LEU A 212 -0.54 0.29 -17.15
C LEU A 212 -1.98 0.23 -16.65
N ASP A 213 -2.19 0.65 -15.41
CA ASP A 213 -3.51 0.73 -14.79
C ASP A 213 -3.72 2.11 -14.13
N PRO A 214 -4.28 3.09 -14.87
CA PRO A 214 -4.59 4.40 -14.31
C PRO A 214 -5.62 4.38 -13.17
N SER A 215 -6.33 3.26 -12.97
CA SER A 215 -7.33 3.09 -11.92
C SER A 215 -6.77 2.49 -10.62
N ALA A 216 -5.46 2.24 -10.55
CA ALA A 216 -4.79 1.69 -9.36
C ALA A 216 -4.73 2.73 -8.22
N VAL A 217 -5.78 2.81 -7.40
CA VAL A 217 -5.89 3.74 -6.26
C VAL A 217 -4.69 3.59 -5.32
N ASP A 218 -4.30 2.36 -4.99
CA ASP A 218 -3.20 2.08 -4.06
C ASP A 218 -1.85 2.61 -4.57
N ALA A 219 -1.63 2.61 -5.88
CA ALA A 219 -0.42 3.17 -6.47
C ALA A 219 -0.38 4.70 -6.31
N TRP A 220 -1.49 5.39 -6.57
CA TRP A 220 -1.60 6.83 -6.35
C TRP A 220 -1.45 7.21 -4.87
N MET A 221 -2.01 6.40 -3.97
CA MET A 221 -1.88 6.61 -2.53
C MET A 221 -0.42 6.47 -2.08
N LEU A 222 0.27 5.45 -2.54
CA LEU A 222 1.69 5.25 -2.21
C LEU A 222 2.58 6.36 -2.78
N MET A 223 2.30 6.84 -4.01
CA MET A 223 2.98 8.02 -4.57
C MET A 223 2.78 9.24 -3.68
N ALA A 224 1.56 9.48 -3.20
CA ALA A 224 1.25 10.59 -2.31
C ALA A 224 2.04 10.51 -1.00
N GLU A 225 2.14 9.33 -0.40
CA GLU A 225 2.92 9.09 0.83
C GLU A 225 4.41 9.37 0.63
N ILE A 226 4.98 8.93 -0.50
CA ILE A 226 6.39 9.17 -0.82
C ILE A 226 6.64 10.66 -1.06
N TYR A 227 5.83 11.32 -1.87
CA TYR A 227 5.96 12.76 -2.11
C TYR A 227 5.80 13.59 -0.83
N PHE A 228 4.86 13.19 0.05
CA PHE A 228 4.68 13.83 1.35
C PHE A 228 5.92 13.69 2.24
N ALA A 229 6.51 12.49 2.30
CA ALA A 229 7.75 12.24 3.06
C ALA A 229 8.93 13.05 2.53
N ASP A 230 9.01 13.25 1.21
CA ASP A 230 10.03 14.06 0.54
C ASP A 230 9.72 15.58 0.57
N ALA A 231 8.67 15.99 1.29
CA ALA A 231 8.17 17.37 1.37
C ALA A 231 7.78 17.99 0.00
N ASP A 232 7.50 17.19 -1.01
CA ASP A 232 6.92 17.61 -2.28
C ASP A 232 5.39 17.64 -2.15
N PHE A 233 4.89 18.64 -1.41
CA PHE A 233 3.48 18.74 -1.06
C PHE A 233 2.57 18.92 -2.28
N ASP A 234 3.06 19.54 -3.34
CA ASP A 234 2.27 19.77 -4.56
C ASP A 234 2.00 18.47 -5.31
N ARG A 235 3.00 17.60 -5.44
CA ARG A 235 2.82 16.27 -6.04
C ARG A 235 2.04 15.34 -5.14
N ALA A 236 2.24 15.41 -3.81
CA ALA A 236 1.46 14.64 -2.84
C ALA A 236 -0.05 14.95 -2.97
N GLU A 237 -0.41 16.23 -3.02
CA GLU A 237 -1.79 16.68 -3.20
C GLU A 237 -2.39 16.20 -4.54
N GLN A 238 -1.63 16.33 -5.65
CA GLN A 238 -2.07 15.85 -6.96
C GLN A 238 -2.32 14.34 -6.98
N ALA A 239 -1.44 13.55 -6.37
CA ALA A 239 -1.59 12.11 -6.29
C ALA A 239 -2.83 11.70 -5.47
N LEU A 240 -3.11 12.38 -4.34
CA LEU A 240 -4.34 12.18 -3.56
C LEU A 240 -5.59 12.51 -4.36
N PHE A 241 -5.63 13.63 -5.09
CA PHE A 241 -6.77 13.97 -5.93
C PHE A 241 -7.00 12.94 -7.05
N ARG A 242 -5.93 12.34 -7.59
CA ARG A 242 -6.06 11.26 -8.55
C ARG A 242 -6.67 10.01 -7.93
N ALA A 243 -6.22 9.63 -6.74
CA ALA A 243 -6.77 8.50 -6.00
C ALA A 243 -8.28 8.69 -5.70
N ASP A 244 -8.67 9.87 -5.21
CA ASP A 244 -10.05 10.18 -4.87
C ASP A 244 -10.99 10.23 -6.08
N ALA A 245 -10.51 10.72 -7.20
CA ALA A 245 -11.27 10.78 -8.45
C ALA A 245 -11.60 9.37 -9.02
N ILE A 246 -10.84 8.35 -8.65
CA ILE A 246 -11.02 6.97 -9.09
C ILE A 246 -11.97 6.23 -8.15
N GLY A 247 -11.77 6.38 -6.84
CA GLY A 247 -12.57 5.75 -5.81
C GLY A 247 -12.53 6.57 -4.53
N SER A 248 -13.66 6.66 -3.82
CA SER A 248 -13.70 7.37 -2.54
C SER A 248 -12.68 6.78 -1.58
N VAL A 249 -11.66 7.55 -1.28
CA VAL A 249 -10.61 7.17 -0.32
C VAL A 249 -11.05 7.62 1.07
N ALA A 250 -11.07 6.69 2.02
CA ALA A 250 -11.32 7.04 3.41
C ALA A 250 -10.26 8.06 3.89
N ASP A 251 -10.68 9.02 4.70
CA ASP A 251 -9.81 10.02 5.35
C ASP A 251 -9.04 10.95 4.39
N ILE A 252 -9.49 11.08 3.13
CA ILE A 252 -8.79 11.93 2.15
C ILE A 252 -8.77 13.40 2.59
N GLU A 253 -9.86 13.89 3.19
CA GLU A 253 -9.95 15.27 3.69
C GLU A 253 -8.93 15.51 4.81
N GLU A 254 -8.74 14.54 5.71
CA GLU A 254 -7.75 14.61 6.78
C GLU A 254 -6.32 14.63 6.22
N ARG A 255 -6.03 13.76 5.25
CA ARG A 255 -4.71 13.71 4.56
C ARG A 255 -4.41 15.01 3.80
N LEU A 256 -5.39 15.54 3.09
CA LEU A 256 -5.24 16.84 2.42
C LEU A 256 -5.03 17.97 3.41
N ALA A 257 -5.77 18.00 4.53
CA ALA A 257 -5.58 18.98 5.59
C ALA A 257 -4.17 18.90 6.21
N GLU A 258 -3.64 17.68 6.39
CA GLU A 258 -2.26 17.49 6.86
C GLU A 258 -1.23 18.05 5.87
N ILE A 259 -1.38 17.76 4.56
CA ILE A 259 -0.51 18.32 3.52
C ILE A 259 -0.51 19.86 3.57
N VAL A 260 -1.70 20.46 3.64
CA VAL A 260 -1.84 21.93 3.73
C VAL A 260 -1.15 22.47 4.99
N ALA A 261 -1.34 21.81 6.14
CA ALA A 261 -0.71 22.19 7.39
C ALA A 261 0.83 22.09 7.32
N ARG A 262 1.35 21.02 6.77
CA ARG A 262 2.80 20.81 6.58
C ARG A 262 3.41 21.77 5.58
N ARG A 263 2.75 22.01 4.45
CA ARG A 263 3.16 23.03 3.46
C ARG A 263 3.26 24.40 4.11
N ARG A 264 2.26 24.78 4.90
CA ARG A 264 2.23 26.04 5.63
C ARG A 264 3.41 26.14 6.60
N THR A 265 3.66 25.10 7.39
CA THR A 265 4.80 25.06 8.32
C THR A 265 6.14 25.14 7.58
N ALA A 266 6.30 24.41 6.47
CA ALA A 266 7.50 24.43 5.66
C ALA A 266 7.76 25.78 4.96
N SER A 267 6.73 26.60 4.76
CA SER A 267 6.85 27.94 4.19
C SER A 267 7.25 29.03 5.22
N LEU A 268 7.29 28.68 6.50
CA LEU A 268 7.68 29.61 7.54
C LEU A 268 9.21 29.86 7.55
N PRO A 269 9.64 31.06 7.93
CA PRO A 269 11.06 31.37 8.10
C PRO A 269 11.73 30.40 9.08
N PRO A 270 13.03 30.04 8.89
CA PRO A 270 13.76 29.13 9.79
C PRO A 270 13.70 29.58 11.25
N GLU A 271 13.75 30.91 11.50
CA GLU A 271 13.69 31.52 12.83
C GLU A 271 12.36 31.19 13.57
N TYR A 272 11.32 30.82 12.83
CA TYR A 272 10.06 30.41 13.44
C TYR A 272 10.14 29.06 14.14
N SER A 273 10.85 28.10 13.55
CA SER A 273 11.03 26.76 14.11
C SER A 273 11.86 26.77 15.40
N ASP A 274 12.75 27.76 15.56
CA ASP A 274 13.57 27.87 16.75
C ASP A 274 12.81 28.42 17.98
N ILE A 275 11.61 29.00 17.77
CA ILE A 275 10.86 29.68 18.85
C ILE A 275 10.56 28.74 20.02
N GLU A 276 10.24 27.47 19.76
CA GLU A 276 9.89 26.52 20.82
C GLU A 276 11.00 26.35 21.85
N THR A 277 12.26 26.42 21.41
CA THR A 277 13.44 26.15 22.23
C THR A 277 14.04 27.38 22.92
N VAL A 278 13.54 28.60 22.62
CA VAL A 278 14.11 29.81 23.22
C VAL A 278 13.77 29.91 24.69
N GLU A 279 14.78 30.25 25.51
CA GLU A 279 14.60 30.48 26.97
C GLU A 279 13.84 31.78 27.24
N THR A 280 13.97 32.78 26.37
CA THR A 280 13.32 34.08 26.49
C THR A 280 12.69 34.50 25.17
N LEU A 281 11.38 34.62 25.15
CA LEU A 281 10.60 34.99 23.96
C LEU A 281 10.68 36.48 23.70
N THR A 282 10.93 36.87 22.46
CA THR A 282 10.89 38.28 22.05
C THR A 282 9.51 38.67 21.50
N ARG A 283 9.23 40.00 21.48
CA ARG A 283 7.96 40.54 20.95
C ARG A 283 7.76 40.17 19.45
N GLY A 284 8.84 40.14 18.66
CA GLY A 284 8.78 39.74 17.26
C GLY A 284 8.42 38.26 17.09
N GLN A 285 9.03 37.38 17.90
CA GLN A 285 8.70 35.98 17.93
C GLN A 285 7.27 35.69 18.39
N PHE A 286 6.82 36.42 19.43
CA PHE A 286 5.44 36.32 19.92
C PHE A 286 4.42 36.78 18.88
N ALA A 287 4.71 37.88 18.15
CA ALA A 287 3.89 38.32 17.03
C ALA A 287 3.77 37.29 15.92
N ALA A 288 4.88 36.59 15.62
CA ALA A 288 4.86 35.51 14.65
C ALA A 288 4.02 34.32 15.12
N LEU A 289 4.15 33.88 16.38
CA LEU A 289 3.30 32.81 16.94
C LEU A 289 1.81 33.15 16.85
N ILE A 290 1.43 34.37 17.20
CA ILE A 290 0.04 34.87 17.11
C ILE A 290 -0.41 34.87 15.64
N GLY A 291 0.40 35.46 14.76
CA GLY A 291 0.08 35.60 13.35
C GLY A 291 -0.13 34.28 12.63
N VAL A 292 0.66 33.26 12.96
CA VAL A 292 0.50 31.90 12.41
C VAL A 292 -0.71 31.21 13.03
N ARG A 293 -0.88 31.25 14.36
CA ARG A 293 -1.96 30.51 15.05
C ARG A 293 -3.33 31.07 14.78
N PHE A 294 -3.45 32.38 14.71
CA PHE A 294 -4.72 33.13 14.57
C PHE A 294 -4.87 33.84 13.22
N GLU A 295 -4.21 33.33 12.17
CA GLU A 295 -4.24 33.93 10.82
C GLU A 295 -5.67 34.15 10.31
N ALA A 296 -6.56 33.17 10.44
CA ALA A 296 -7.94 33.28 10.01
C ALA A 296 -8.71 34.36 10.78
N LEU A 297 -8.46 34.47 12.10
CA LEU A 297 -9.06 35.50 12.93
C LEU A 297 -8.55 36.90 12.52
N LEU A 298 -7.24 37.02 12.34
CA LEU A 298 -6.64 38.26 11.88
C LEU A 298 -7.12 38.64 10.47
N ALA A 299 -7.23 37.68 9.54
CA ALA A 299 -7.68 37.92 8.17
C ALA A 299 -9.16 38.40 8.11
N ALA A 300 -9.99 38.01 9.07
CA ALA A 300 -11.41 38.36 9.12
C ALA A 300 -11.68 39.84 9.53
N VAL A 301 -10.67 40.52 10.05
CA VAL A 301 -10.85 41.96 10.47
C VAL A 301 -10.88 42.85 9.25
N GLU A 302 -12.02 43.49 9.01
CA GLU A 302 -12.19 44.46 7.94
C GLU A 302 -11.77 45.89 8.39
N ASN A 303 -11.39 46.75 7.42
CA ASN A 303 -11.08 48.16 7.64
C ASN A 303 -9.95 48.46 8.67
N ARG A 304 -8.84 47.74 8.56
CA ARG A 304 -7.69 47.92 9.46
C ARG A 304 -7.08 49.31 9.35
N PRO A 305 -6.78 49.96 10.48
CA PRO A 305 -5.99 51.20 10.47
C PRO A 305 -4.55 50.90 9.98
N ALA A 306 -3.93 51.85 9.30
CA ALA A 306 -2.54 51.68 8.91
C ALA A 306 -1.64 51.72 10.17
N ALA A 307 -0.90 50.64 10.43
CA ALA A 307 0.11 50.64 11.49
C ALA A 307 1.39 51.30 10.97
N ILE A 308 1.85 52.32 11.68
CA ILE A 308 3.17 52.90 11.42
C ILE A 308 4.15 52.28 12.40
N ILE A 309 5.15 51.53 11.85
CA ILE A 309 6.20 50.86 12.63
C ILE A 309 7.55 51.23 12.02
N THR A 310 8.41 51.82 12.85
CA THR A 310 9.66 52.46 12.37
C THR A 310 10.89 51.54 12.51
N ASP A 311 10.87 50.55 13.39
CA ASP A 311 12.03 49.76 13.82
C ASP A 311 11.97 48.27 13.47
N ALA A 312 10.93 47.82 12.74
CA ALA A 312 10.76 46.39 12.46
C ALA A 312 10.91 45.99 10.97
N ARG A 313 11.14 46.94 10.04
CA ARG A 313 11.15 46.67 8.57
C ARG A 313 12.10 45.55 8.12
N GLY A 314 13.23 45.40 8.80
CA GLY A 314 14.23 44.35 8.48
C GLY A 314 14.07 43.08 9.33
N HIS A 315 13.08 43.00 10.17
CA HIS A 315 12.86 41.87 11.05
C HIS A 315 12.11 40.75 10.29
N TRP A 316 12.55 39.49 10.43
CA TRP A 316 11.95 38.34 9.74
C TRP A 316 10.43 38.21 10.01
N ALA A 317 9.94 38.60 11.21
CA ALA A 317 8.54 38.56 11.59
C ALA A 317 7.76 39.82 11.17
N TYR A 318 8.29 40.71 10.30
CA TYR A 318 7.70 42.01 9.99
C TYR A 318 6.22 41.95 9.59
N GLY A 319 5.83 41.01 8.73
CA GLY A 319 4.45 40.86 8.28
C GLY A 319 3.47 40.61 9.44
N TRP A 320 3.84 39.73 10.36
CA TRP A 320 3.03 39.44 11.57
C TRP A 320 3.05 40.59 12.58
N ILE A 321 4.19 41.29 12.73
CA ILE A 321 4.29 42.48 13.58
C ILE A 321 3.30 43.56 13.12
N VAL A 322 3.21 43.78 11.81
CA VAL A 322 2.24 44.72 11.24
C VAL A 322 0.81 44.27 11.53
N ALA A 323 0.49 42.99 11.28
CA ALA A 323 -0.85 42.45 11.51
C ALA A 323 -1.32 42.58 12.97
N VAL A 324 -0.52 42.12 13.95
CA VAL A 324 -0.88 42.19 15.37
C VAL A 324 -0.94 43.65 15.88
N SER A 325 -0.20 44.57 15.25
CA SER A 325 -0.25 45.99 15.62
C SER A 325 -1.48 46.69 15.05
N GLN A 326 -1.90 46.34 13.83
CA GLN A 326 -3.11 46.87 13.19
C GLN A 326 -4.37 46.49 13.96
N ASP A 327 -4.43 45.29 14.48
CA ASP A 327 -5.57 44.77 15.24
C ASP A 327 -5.49 45.12 16.74
N GLY A 328 -4.51 45.94 17.13
CA GLY A 328 -4.35 46.42 18.50
C GLY A 328 -3.98 45.34 19.52
N LEU A 329 -3.52 44.15 19.04
CA LEU A 329 -3.11 43.06 19.92
C LEU A 329 -1.78 43.39 20.61
N MET A 330 -0.82 43.93 19.85
CA MET A 330 0.49 44.36 20.35
C MET A 330 0.80 45.79 19.84
N GLU A 331 0.81 46.77 20.72
CA GLU A 331 0.97 48.18 20.34
C GLU A 331 2.44 48.58 20.21
N ALA A 332 2.73 49.51 19.28
CA ALA A 332 3.98 50.25 19.23
C ALA A 332 4.02 51.32 20.34
N ASP A 333 5.22 51.78 20.71
CA ASP A 333 5.38 52.87 21.65
C ASP A 333 4.97 54.24 21.02
N VAL A 334 5.04 55.30 21.82
CA VAL A 334 4.69 56.68 21.41
C VAL A 334 5.55 57.21 20.25
N ASN A 335 6.70 56.55 19.95
CA ASN A 335 7.59 56.89 18.85
C ASN A 335 7.42 55.94 17.66
N TYR A 336 6.31 55.17 17.61
CA TYR A 336 6.01 54.22 16.58
C TYR A 336 7.03 53.05 16.48
N ARG A 337 7.69 52.68 17.62
CA ARG A 337 8.61 51.55 17.68
C ARG A 337 7.92 50.34 18.28
N PHE A 338 7.98 49.21 17.58
CA PHE A 338 7.45 47.94 18.06
C PHE A 338 8.40 47.25 19.03
N GLN A 339 9.70 47.52 18.90
CA GLN A 339 10.77 46.91 19.70
C GLN A 339 10.76 45.36 19.57
N PRO A 340 10.98 44.78 18.36
CA PRO A 340 10.81 43.37 18.09
C PRO A 340 11.70 42.44 18.92
N ASN A 341 12.85 42.98 19.39
CA ASN A 341 13.79 42.19 20.21
C ASN A 341 13.56 42.36 21.73
N LEU A 342 12.58 43.14 22.16
CA LEU A 342 12.23 43.26 23.58
C LEU A 342 11.62 41.93 24.08
N VAL A 343 12.04 41.49 25.25
CA VAL A 343 11.56 40.25 25.88
C VAL A 343 10.10 40.41 26.34
N VAL A 344 9.30 39.39 26.12
CA VAL A 344 7.88 39.31 26.54
C VAL A 344 7.82 38.80 27.97
N THR A 345 7.11 39.52 28.85
CA THR A 345 6.81 39.08 30.20
C THR A 345 5.49 38.33 30.28
N ARG A 346 5.25 37.63 31.38
CA ARG A 346 3.97 36.96 31.62
C ARG A 346 2.79 37.92 31.66
N MET A 347 3.01 39.15 32.15
CA MET A 347 2.02 40.20 32.11
C MET A 347 1.70 40.66 30.68
N ASP A 348 2.71 40.80 29.84
CA ASP A 348 2.51 41.14 28.42
C ASP A 348 1.72 40.07 27.71
N MET A 349 2.07 38.80 27.96
CA MET A 349 1.37 37.66 27.39
C MET A 349 -0.11 37.63 27.83
N ALA A 350 -0.39 37.82 29.11
CA ALA A 350 -1.77 37.91 29.63
C ALA A 350 -2.60 38.99 28.91
N ARG A 351 -2.04 40.19 28.75
CA ARG A 351 -2.74 41.32 28.07
C ARG A 351 -3.07 40.97 26.61
N VAL A 352 -2.12 40.37 25.92
CA VAL A 352 -2.31 40.00 24.51
C VAL A 352 -3.36 38.91 24.36
N MET A 353 -3.32 37.85 25.20
CA MET A 353 -4.30 36.78 25.13
C MET A 353 -5.74 37.25 25.38
N VAL A 354 -5.94 38.12 26.35
CA VAL A 354 -7.25 38.75 26.61
C VAL A 354 -7.73 39.62 25.44
N ARG A 355 -6.79 40.33 24.77
CA ARG A 355 -7.14 41.08 23.55
C ARG A 355 -7.55 40.14 22.39
N ILE A 356 -6.93 39.00 22.27
CA ILE A 356 -7.33 37.98 21.26
C ILE A 356 -8.74 37.46 21.56
N LEU A 357 -9.09 37.15 22.82
CA LEU A 357 -10.45 36.75 23.21
C LEU A 357 -11.49 37.81 22.79
N ARG A 358 -11.19 39.07 23.05
CA ARG A 358 -12.07 40.19 22.65
C ARG A 358 -12.19 40.35 21.15
N LEU A 359 -11.08 40.18 20.41
CA LEU A 359 -11.08 40.21 18.95
C LEU A 359 -11.92 39.05 18.35
N ALA A 360 -11.90 37.91 19.01
CA ALA A 360 -12.68 36.71 18.64
C ALA A 360 -14.15 36.81 19.07
N GLU A 361 -14.56 37.86 19.78
CA GLU A 361 -15.90 38.07 20.36
C GLU A 361 -16.33 36.88 21.28
N VAL A 362 -15.38 36.28 21.97
CA VAL A 362 -15.62 35.17 22.88
C VAL A 362 -15.72 35.71 24.30
N GLU A 363 -16.86 35.46 24.96
CA GLU A 363 -17.06 35.71 26.39
C GLU A 363 -16.82 34.38 27.15
N PRO A 364 -15.59 34.14 27.64
CA PRO A 364 -15.29 32.87 28.28
C PRO A 364 -16.01 32.78 29.65
N THR A 365 -16.38 31.55 30.02
CA THR A 365 -16.85 31.29 31.39
C THR A 365 -15.70 31.52 32.35
N LEU A 366 -15.76 32.54 33.17
CA LEU A 366 -14.73 32.83 34.14
C LEU A 366 -14.84 31.86 35.33
N GLY A 367 -13.72 31.27 35.70
CA GLY A 367 -13.57 30.59 36.99
C GLY A 367 -13.52 31.57 38.17
N GLU A 368 -13.16 31.08 39.35
CA GLU A 368 -12.94 31.98 40.49
C GLU A 368 -11.80 32.95 40.20
N LEU A 369 -12.03 34.23 40.44
CA LEU A 369 -10.99 35.27 40.36
C LEU A 369 -9.96 35.01 41.46
N SER A 370 -8.72 34.78 41.09
CA SER A 370 -7.64 34.53 42.03
C SER A 370 -7.02 35.81 42.51
N ASP A 371 -6.81 35.95 43.83
CA ASP A 371 -5.90 36.94 44.37
C ASP A 371 -4.46 36.49 44.18
N PHE A 372 -3.62 37.36 43.66
CA PHE A 372 -2.20 37.07 43.44
C PHE A 372 -1.36 37.68 44.57
N PRO A 373 -0.47 36.90 45.23
CA PRO A 373 0.38 37.41 46.28
C PRO A 373 1.41 38.45 45.79
N ASP A 374 1.67 38.42 44.48
CA ASP A 374 2.70 39.23 43.81
C ASP A 374 2.17 40.26 42.80
N LEU A 375 0.85 40.48 42.79
CA LEU A 375 0.21 41.51 41.95
C LEU A 375 -0.97 42.16 42.69
N GLU A 376 -0.84 43.45 42.98
CA GLU A 376 -1.90 44.21 43.62
C GLU A 376 -3.12 44.38 42.72
N THR A 377 -4.33 44.36 43.30
CA THR A 377 -5.61 44.56 42.58
C THR A 377 -5.72 45.92 41.89
N GLY A 378 -5.02 46.92 42.39
CA GLY A 378 -4.91 48.26 41.79
C GLY A 378 -3.96 48.37 40.62
N HIS A 379 -3.19 47.33 40.29
CA HIS A 379 -2.27 47.35 39.17
C HIS A 379 -3.01 47.32 37.82
N LEU A 380 -2.57 48.15 36.84
CA LEU A 380 -3.23 48.26 35.51
C LEU A 380 -3.34 46.95 34.76
N GLY A 381 -2.46 46.01 35.00
CA GLY A 381 -2.47 44.68 34.36
C GLY A 381 -3.30 43.63 35.09
N TYR A 382 -3.77 43.94 36.33
CA TYR A 382 -4.50 42.98 37.17
C TYR A 382 -5.74 42.38 36.47
N PRO A 383 -6.61 43.18 35.82
CA PRO A 383 -7.80 42.64 35.16
C PRO A 383 -7.45 41.60 34.07
N ALA A 384 -6.42 41.87 33.26
CA ALA A 384 -6.01 40.95 32.20
C ALA A 384 -5.36 39.69 32.76
N ALA A 385 -4.57 39.83 33.83
CA ALA A 385 -3.97 38.68 34.51
C ALA A 385 -5.02 37.79 35.16
N ALA A 386 -5.98 38.41 35.88
CA ALA A 386 -7.06 37.67 36.54
C ALA A 386 -7.95 36.93 35.53
N GLU A 387 -8.30 37.59 34.42
CA GLU A 387 -9.08 36.97 33.34
C GLU A 387 -8.31 35.81 32.69
N ALA A 388 -7.03 36.01 32.34
CA ALA A 388 -6.21 34.97 31.70
C ALA A 388 -6.01 33.71 32.61
N VAL A 389 -5.90 33.93 33.92
CA VAL A 389 -5.80 32.80 34.89
C VAL A 389 -7.18 32.16 35.10
N ALA A 390 -8.26 32.95 35.26
CA ALA A 390 -9.62 32.40 35.46
C ALA A 390 -10.11 31.56 34.27
N VAL A 391 -9.67 31.87 33.05
CA VAL A 391 -9.96 31.12 31.82
C VAL A 391 -8.99 29.90 31.66
N GLY A 392 -7.97 29.80 32.49
CA GLY A 392 -6.98 28.70 32.41
C GLY A 392 -5.91 28.91 31.32
N LEU A 393 -5.78 30.11 30.76
CA LEU A 393 -4.76 30.42 29.75
C LEU A 393 -3.36 30.52 30.37
N LEU A 394 -3.28 31.11 31.56
CA LEU A 394 -2.05 31.17 32.35
C LEU A 394 -2.18 30.31 33.61
N LEU A 395 -1.16 29.53 33.87
CA LEU A 395 -1.08 28.72 35.10
C LEU A 395 -0.24 29.45 36.14
N LEU A 396 -0.69 29.42 37.42
CA LEU A 396 0.07 29.99 38.52
C LEU A 396 1.22 29.06 38.92
N GLU A 397 2.35 29.61 39.24
CA GLU A 397 3.50 28.87 39.76
C GLU A 397 3.63 29.09 41.27
N GLY A 398 3.36 28.04 42.06
CA GLY A 398 3.33 28.18 43.51
C GLY A 398 2.27 29.14 44.06
N GLY A 399 1.19 29.38 43.26
CA GLY A 399 0.14 30.33 43.57
C GLY A 399 0.45 31.77 43.18
N ALA A 400 1.58 32.07 42.58
CA ALA A 400 2.00 33.40 42.12
C ALA A 400 1.90 33.53 40.59
N LEU A 401 1.62 34.74 40.12
CA LEU A 401 1.55 35.09 38.70
C LEU A 401 2.93 35.27 38.07
N GLN A 402 3.88 35.84 38.80
CA GLN A 402 5.20 36.26 38.36
C GLN A 402 5.15 37.23 37.16
N PRO A 403 4.50 38.39 37.30
CA PRO A 403 4.16 39.27 36.19
C PRO A 403 5.35 39.73 35.35
N GLU A 404 6.50 39.97 35.95
CA GLU A 404 7.72 40.44 35.30
C GLU A 404 8.63 39.32 34.81
N ARG A 405 8.27 38.03 35.07
CA ARG A 405 9.06 36.92 34.60
C ARG A 405 9.04 36.80 33.09
N PRO A 406 10.21 36.68 32.41
CA PRO A 406 10.28 36.38 31.01
C PRO A 406 9.54 35.08 30.65
N VAL A 407 8.88 35.05 29.52
CA VAL A 407 8.22 33.88 28.96
C VAL A 407 9.18 33.13 28.05
N CYS A 408 9.23 31.80 28.13
CA CYS A 408 9.95 30.97 27.16
C CYS A 408 9.05 30.61 25.97
N GLY A 409 9.66 30.14 24.87
CA GLY A 409 8.92 29.78 23.68
C GLY A 409 7.89 28.66 23.90
N ALA A 410 8.26 27.61 24.60
CA ALA A 410 7.37 26.49 24.92
C ALA A 410 6.15 26.94 25.77
N GLU A 411 6.35 27.84 26.77
CA GLU A 411 5.27 28.36 27.60
C GLU A 411 4.26 29.17 26.75
N ALA A 412 4.76 30.03 25.85
CA ALA A 412 3.92 30.82 24.96
C ALA A 412 3.11 29.97 23.99
N ILE A 413 3.75 28.97 23.38
CA ILE A 413 3.09 28.03 22.47
C ILE A 413 1.96 27.28 23.21
N ALA A 414 2.25 26.73 24.40
CA ALA A 414 1.25 26.04 25.21
C ALA A 414 0.07 26.94 25.61
N ALA A 415 0.34 28.21 25.92
CA ALA A 415 -0.70 29.19 26.25
C ALA A 415 -1.57 29.54 25.04
N LEU A 416 -0.95 29.75 23.86
CA LEU A 416 -1.67 30.02 22.61
C LEU A 416 -2.47 28.81 22.11
N VAL A 417 -2.02 27.57 22.35
CA VAL A 417 -2.81 26.37 22.07
C VAL A 417 -4.07 26.34 22.93
N ARG A 418 -3.97 26.58 24.25
CA ARG A 418 -5.15 26.69 25.14
C ARG A 418 -6.09 27.78 24.69
N LEU A 419 -5.56 28.97 24.33
CA LEU A 419 -6.35 30.09 23.81
C LEU A 419 -7.09 29.69 22.53
N GLY A 420 -6.44 28.97 21.60
CA GLY A 420 -7.09 28.50 20.39
C GLY A 420 -8.29 27.59 20.68
N LEU A 421 -8.17 26.66 21.63
CA LEU A 421 -9.29 25.81 22.07
C LEU A 421 -10.47 26.61 22.62
N VAL A 422 -10.20 27.65 23.38
CA VAL A 422 -11.25 28.55 23.93
C VAL A 422 -11.94 29.35 22.81
N VAL A 423 -11.17 29.86 21.85
CA VAL A 423 -11.71 30.61 20.69
C VAL A 423 -12.53 29.70 19.76
N GLU A 424 -12.10 28.46 19.53
CA GLU A 424 -12.81 27.51 18.70
C GLU A 424 -14.06 26.96 19.40
N GLY A 425 -14.01 26.72 20.71
CA GLY A 425 -15.14 26.23 21.51
C GLY A 425 -16.19 27.25 21.86
N GLY A 426 -15.91 28.55 21.71
CA GLY A 426 -16.83 29.64 21.95
C GLY A 426 -17.61 30.13 20.73
N ARG A 427 -17.29 29.56 19.54
CA ARG A 427 -18.02 29.77 18.28
C ARG A 427 -19.01 28.64 18.06
#